data_cd4ebe7881c1bafb43efb32bea7c821c
#
_entry.id   cd4ebe7881c1bafb43efb32bea7c821c
#
_cell.length_a   1.000
_cell.length_b   1.000
_cell.length_c   1.000
_cell.angle_alpha   90.00
_cell.angle_beta   90.00
_cell.angle_gamma   90.00
#
_symmetry.space_group_name_H-M   'P 1'
#
loop_
_entity.id
_entity.type
_entity.pdbx_description
1 polymer ?
#
loop_
_entity_poly.entity_id
_entity_poly.type
_entity_poly.pdbx_seq_one_letter_code
_entity_poly.pdbx_strand_id
1 'polypeptide(L)'
;MNGGSRKRRLTSRISSGGGASAHRSGAAGPRFRRGRGLVPPDQFTTRSRLAWLNSATSRIGTTLDLERTAQELAEFTVPRFADGAAVDILESVLRGDEGSRWTRTGIPAMRATALCAIEELSSLEPTPVGEVFDHTESPHETLLHRYCLRQGKPVLLSRMNDDDYVRVAPTASAAVKMRAAGVRSYLAVPLIARGVLLGTADFVRGPGTPPFSSTDLALAEQLASKAAVFIDNARLYGREREHVVSLQRSLLPRATPLTPGLRVHPEYAPSTGGHGVGGDWYDVMALPGGRTALMVGDVMGHGLPAAATMGRLRAVARTLMTLDMAPERVLARLDLATRDLEDEQVATCLCAVYDPADSSYTLASAGHLPPLLLDGPGSATFVDVPAGAPLGAGVIPYDPVRLKVPEGSGLVLYTDGLVKSRTEDMDVQLERLRTSALGLGPGVLEAGRLLDCAPASAAARFDEAVLLVAAGSAVPRTDLRVWELPKDGRAASVARGLVTGQLSAWGLGELADVCELVVSELVGNALRYGNGPGRLRLLRGERLTVEVSDTGPDLPQIQHADLSDEGGRGLQLINMLCRSWGSCRTDTGKVVWAEQNIAL
;
A
#
# COMPACT_ATOMS: atom_id res chain seq x y z
N MET A 1 -48.06 38.54 -27.23
CA MET A 1 -47.36 37.59 -28.08
C MET A 1 -46.33 36.86 -27.21
N ASN A 2 -46.67 35.72 -26.87
CA ASN A 2 -46.05 34.47 -26.54
C ASN A 2 -44.51 34.41 -26.50
N GLY A 3 -43.97 33.92 -25.37
CA GLY A 3 -42.61 33.45 -25.25
C GLY A 3 -42.35 32.84 -23.87
N GLY A 4 -42.55 31.53 -23.76
CA GLY A 4 -42.57 30.76 -22.52
C GLY A 4 -41.23 30.63 -21.77
N SER A 5 -41.30 30.80 -20.49
CA SER A 5 -40.25 30.57 -19.49
C SER A 5 -40.22 29.09 -19.08
N ARG A 6 -39.14 28.38 -19.38
CA ARG A 6 -38.85 27.05 -18.79
C ARG A 6 -38.03 27.21 -17.51
N LYS A 7 -38.66 27.02 -16.38
CA LYS A 7 -38.03 26.83 -15.07
C LYS A 7 -37.27 25.48 -15.05
N ARG A 8 -35.96 25.52 -14.91
CA ARG A 8 -35.14 24.36 -14.48
C ARG A 8 -35.14 24.29 -12.96
N ARG A 9 -35.65 23.20 -12.41
CA ARG A 9 -35.52 22.84 -11.00
C ARG A 9 -34.09 22.31 -10.74
N LEU A 10 -33.36 22.98 -9.90
CA LEU A 10 -32.16 22.42 -9.25
C LEU A 10 -32.63 21.52 -8.10
N THR A 11 -32.33 20.24 -8.18
CA THR A 11 -32.37 19.32 -7.05
C THR A 11 -30.96 19.13 -6.53
N SER A 12 -30.70 19.66 -5.37
CA SER A 12 -29.49 19.42 -4.57
C SER A 12 -29.46 17.97 -4.09
N ARG A 13 -28.48 17.19 -4.50
CA ARG A 13 -28.13 15.92 -3.86
C ARG A 13 -26.87 16.15 -3.01
N ILE A 14 -27.06 16.12 -1.71
CA ILE A 14 -26.00 15.94 -0.73
C ILE A 14 -25.60 14.47 -0.80
N SER A 15 -24.39 14.16 -1.22
CA SER A 15 -23.81 12.83 -1.11
C SER A 15 -22.70 12.86 -0.07
N SER A 16 -22.99 12.25 1.08
CA SER A 16 -21.98 11.84 2.06
C SER A 16 -21.13 10.72 1.46
N GLY A 17 -19.87 11.01 1.11
CA GLY A 17 -18.95 10.05 0.53
C GLY A 17 -18.00 9.50 1.57
N GLY A 18 -18.22 8.28 2.03
CA GLY A 18 -17.18 7.43 2.61
C GLY A 18 -16.59 6.59 1.47
N GLY A 19 -15.41 6.96 0.99
CA GLY A 19 -14.75 6.25 -0.10
C GLY A 19 -13.87 5.12 0.42
N ALA A 20 -14.40 3.91 0.48
CA ALA A 20 -13.58 2.72 0.42
C ALA A 20 -13.34 2.42 -1.07
N SER A 21 -12.11 2.54 -1.54
CA SER A 21 -11.73 2.13 -2.89
C SER A 21 -11.70 0.60 -2.96
N ALA A 22 -12.85 0.01 -3.30
CA ALA A 22 -12.90 -1.36 -3.73
C ALA A 22 -12.30 -1.42 -5.16
N HIS A 23 -11.22 -2.17 -5.31
CA HIS A 23 -10.76 -2.63 -6.62
C HIS A 23 -11.93 -3.33 -7.32
N ARG A 24 -12.55 -2.66 -8.26
CA ARG A 24 -13.45 -3.31 -9.21
C ARG A 24 -12.58 -4.05 -10.21
N SER A 25 -12.31 -5.33 -9.95
CA SER A 25 -11.99 -6.27 -11.01
C SER A 25 -13.19 -6.24 -11.98
N GLY A 26 -12.96 -5.85 -13.21
CA GLY A 26 -13.99 -5.88 -14.24
C GLY A 26 -14.42 -7.32 -14.45
N ALA A 27 -15.52 -7.74 -13.83
CA ALA A 27 -16.12 -9.04 -14.06
C ALA A 27 -16.39 -9.18 -15.57
N ALA A 28 -15.69 -10.11 -16.20
CA ALA A 28 -15.92 -10.40 -17.61
C ALA A 28 -17.34 -10.96 -17.75
N GLY A 29 -18.21 -10.26 -18.44
CA GLY A 29 -19.58 -10.72 -18.69
C GLY A 29 -19.61 -12.07 -19.41
N PRO A 30 -20.80 -12.73 -19.46
CA PRO A 30 -20.96 -14.03 -20.09
C PRO A 30 -20.48 -14.00 -21.55
N ARG A 31 -19.65 -14.97 -21.94
CA ARG A 31 -19.09 -15.04 -23.30
C ARG A 31 -19.88 -16.04 -24.12
N PHE A 32 -20.44 -15.58 -25.24
CA PHE A 32 -21.13 -16.43 -26.21
C PHE A 32 -20.24 -16.70 -27.41
N ARG A 33 -20.27 -17.95 -27.91
CA ARG A 33 -19.50 -18.38 -29.08
C ARG A 33 -20.45 -18.87 -30.17
N ARG A 34 -20.16 -18.55 -31.43
CA ARG A 34 -20.88 -19.14 -32.59
C ARG A 34 -20.67 -20.64 -32.61
N GLY A 35 -21.75 -21.39 -32.59
CA GLY A 35 -21.74 -22.83 -32.77
C GLY A 35 -21.12 -23.19 -34.10
N ARG A 36 -19.89 -23.73 -34.14
CA ARG A 36 -19.40 -24.48 -35.30
C ARG A 36 -19.70 -25.93 -35.04
N GLY A 37 -20.29 -26.62 -35.99
CA GLY A 37 -20.74 -28.00 -35.92
C GLY A 37 -19.78 -28.88 -35.08
N LEU A 38 -20.30 -29.41 -34.00
CA LEU A 38 -19.60 -30.36 -33.12
C LEU A 38 -19.19 -31.55 -33.96
N VAL A 39 -17.90 -31.92 -33.87
CA VAL A 39 -17.48 -33.26 -34.24
C VAL A 39 -18.11 -34.18 -33.21
N PRO A 40 -19.03 -35.11 -33.57
CA PRO A 40 -19.71 -35.93 -32.58
C PRO A 40 -18.66 -36.66 -31.70
N PRO A 41 -18.89 -36.74 -30.37
CA PRO A 41 -17.98 -37.39 -29.43
C PRO A 41 -17.64 -38.84 -29.80
N ASP A 42 -18.54 -39.53 -30.51
CA ASP A 42 -18.35 -40.92 -30.96
C ASP A 42 -17.24 -41.08 -32.03
N GLN A 43 -16.79 -39.99 -32.66
CA GLN A 43 -15.67 -39.98 -33.59
C GLN A 43 -14.31 -39.65 -32.91
N PHE A 44 -14.29 -39.35 -31.60
CA PHE A 44 -13.03 -39.21 -30.88
C PHE A 44 -12.39 -40.60 -30.67
N THR A 45 -11.45 -40.96 -31.52
CA THR A 45 -10.54 -42.05 -31.24
C THR A 45 -9.81 -41.82 -29.91
N THR A 46 -9.36 -42.86 -29.24
CA THR A 46 -8.57 -42.74 -28.00
C THR A 46 -7.40 -41.75 -28.17
N ARG A 47 -6.82 -41.70 -29.35
CA ARG A 47 -5.73 -40.78 -29.69
C ARG A 47 -6.17 -39.31 -29.75
N SER A 48 -7.33 -39.02 -30.31
CA SER A 48 -7.85 -37.66 -30.37
C SER A 48 -8.34 -37.13 -29.01
N ARG A 49 -8.79 -38.03 -28.12
CA ARG A 49 -9.15 -37.66 -26.71
C ARG A 49 -7.90 -37.31 -25.91
N LEU A 50 -6.82 -38.11 -26.01
CA LEU A 50 -5.55 -37.79 -25.37
C LEU A 50 -4.95 -36.48 -25.91
N ALA A 51 -5.00 -36.26 -27.22
CA ALA A 51 -4.53 -35.02 -27.82
C ALA A 51 -5.33 -33.79 -27.34
N TRP A 52 -6.65 -33.92 -27.19
CA TRP A 52 -7.50 -32.84 -26.65
C TRP A 52 -7.19 -32.58 -25.18
N LEU A 53 -7.06 -33.60 -24.32
CA LEU A 53 -6.66 -33.46 -22.92
C LEU A 53 -5.26 -32.85 -22.75
N ASN A 54 -4.33 -33.22 -23.62
CA ASN A 54 -2.98 -32.66 -23.62
C ASN A 54 -3.00 -31.18 -24.03
N SER A 55 -3.87 -30.79 -24.98
CA SER A 55 -4.02 -29.40 -25.37
C SER A 55 -4.65 -28.54 -24.27
N ALA A 56 -5.35 -29.13 -23.29
CA ALA A 56 -5.86 -28.41 -22.12
C ALA A 56 -4.71 -27.84 -21.28
N THR A 57 -3.61 -28.58 -21.11
CA THR A 57 -2.46 -28.17 -20.31
C THR A 57 -1.77 -26.88 -20.84
N SER A 58 -1.87 -26.60 -22.13
CA SER A 58 -1.32 -25.38 -22.75
C SER A 58 -2.32 -24.25 -22.88
N ARG A 59 -3.60 -24.46 -22.53
CA ARG A 59 -4.69 -23.49 -22.71
C ARG A 59 -5.43 -23.15 -21.43
N ILE A 60 -5.27 -23.92 -20.37
CA ILE A 60 -5.85 -23.71 -19.04
C ILE A 60 -4.68 -23.47 -18.09
N GLY A 61 -4.80 -22.46 -17.24
CA GLY A 61 -3.74 -22.08 -16.31
C GLY A 61 -2.58 -21.35 -17.00
N THR A 62 -2.87 -20.55 -18.02
CA THR A 62 -1.86 -19.73 -18.72
C THR A 62 -1.32 -18.61 -17.85
N THR A 63 -2.03 -18.28 -16.80
CA THR A 63 -1.68 -17.27 -15.77
C THR A 63 -1.87 -17.87 -14.37
N LEU A 64 -1.30 -17.20 -13.36
CA LEU A 64 -1.54 -17.50 -11.93
C LEU A 64 -2.74 -16.70 -11.39
N ASP A 65 -3.72 -16.43 -12.25
CA ASP A 65 -4.98 -15.80 -11.89
C ASP A 65 -6.08 -16.84 -11.85
N LEU A 66 -6.76 -16.95 -10.71
CA LEU A 66 -7.76 -17.98 -10.46
C LEU A 66 -9.01 -17.79 -11.33
N GLU A 67 -9.54 -16.56 -11.41
CA GLU A 67 -10.72 -16.23 -12.20
C GLU A 67 -10.44 -16.45 -13.70
N ARG A 68 -9.25 -16.07 -14.14
CA ARG A 68 -8.80 -16.29 -15.52
C ARG A 68 -8.69 -17.78 -15.83
N THR A 69 -8.15 -18.57 -14.90
CA THR A 69 -8.02 -20.03 -15.08
C THR A 69 -9.40 -20.71 -15.17
N ALA A 70 -10.36 -20.29 -14.33
CA ALA A 70 -11.74 -20.76 -14.40
C ALA A 70 -12.39 -20.40 -15.75
N GLN A 71 -12.18 -19.19 -16.23
CA GLN A 71 -12.68 -18.73 -17.54
C GLN A 71 -12.06 -19.53 -18.70
N GLU A 72 -10.77 -19.81 -18.64
CA GLU A 72 -10.07 -20.64 -19.62
C GLU A 72 -10.61 -22.07 -19.66
N LEU A 73 -11.00 -22.64 -18.53
CA LEU A 73 -11.65 -23.95 -18.46
C LEU A 73 -13.01 -23.93 -19.19
N ALA A 74 -13.86 -22.94 -18.88
CA ALA A 74 -15.16 -22.80 -19.52
C ALA A 74 -15.01 -22.60 -21.04
N GLU A 75 -14.11 -21.73 -21.49
CA GLU A 75 -13.85 -21.46 -22.91
C GLU A 75 -13.20 -22.63 -23.65
N PHE A 76 -12.42 -23.45 -22.96
CA PHE A 76 -11.80 -24.63 -23.57
C PHE A 76 -12.82 -25.73 -23.87
N THR A 77 -13.83 -25.86 -23.00
CA THR A 77 -14.86 -26.89 -23.12
C THR A 77 -15.95 -26.55 -24.11
N VAL A 78 -16.28 -25.27 -24.30
CA VAL A 78 -17.31 -24.79 -25.25
C VAL A 78 -16.67 -24.35 -26.55
N PRO A 79 -17.17 -24.75 -27.72
CA PRO A 79 -18.33 -25.65 -27.98
C PRO A 79 -17.94 -27.13 -28.18
N ARG A 80 -16.70 -27.54 -27.96
CA ARG A 80 -16.22 -28.87 -28.36
C ARG A 80 -16.70 -30.02 -27.48
N PHE A 81 -16.85 -29.75 -26.18
CA PHE A 81 -17.24 -30.77 -25.20
C PHE A 81 -18.69 -30.55 -24.74
N ALA A 82 -19.10 -29.31 -24.57
CA ALA A 82 -20.41 -28.92 -24.08
C ALA A 82 -20.95 -27.71 -24.86
N ASP A 83 -22.27 -27.52 -24.85
CA ASP A 83 -22.92 -26.35 -25.43
C ASP A 83 -22.93 -25.18 -24.45
N GLY A 84 -22.84 -25.46 -23.15
CA GLY A 84 -22.64 -24.49 -22.08
C GLY A 84 -21.81 -25.06 -20.95
N ALA A 85 -20.99 -24.21 -20.33
CA ALA A 85 -20.15 -24.52 -19.19
C ALA A 85 -20.17 -23.39 -18.18
N ALA A 86 -20.31 -23.73 -16.89
CA ALA A 86 -20.17 -22.84 -15.76
C ALA A 86 -19.10 -23.38 -14.82
N VAL A 87 -18.34 -22.49 -14.20
CA VAL A 87 -17.36 -22.83 -13.18
C VAL A 87 -17.63 -21.99 -11.95
N ASP A 88 -17.95 -22.66 -10.87
CA ASP A 88 -18.27 -22.05 -9.59
C ASP A 88 -17.23 -22.45 -8.56
N ILE A 89 -16.63 -21.46 -7.92
CA ILE A 89 -15.56 -21.64 -6.93
C ILE A 89 -16.09 -21.29 -5.54
N LEU A 90 -15.64 -22.03 -4.54
CA LEU A 90 -15.95 -21.74 -3.14
C LEU A 90 -15.41 -20.35 -2.77
N GLU A 91 -16.26 -19.53 -2.12
CA GLU A 91 -15.88 -18.18 -1.70
C GLU A 91 -14.66 -18.17 -0.75
N SER A 92 -14.52 -19.19 0.09
CA SER A 92 -13.34 -19.39 0.94
C SER A 92 -12.06 -19.59 0.13
N VAL A 93 -12.13 -20.29 -0.99
CA VAL A 93 -10.99 -20.53 -1.90
C VAL A 93 -10.57 -19.22 -2.56
N LEU A 94 -11.53 -18.40 -2.99
CA LEU A 94 -11.26 -17.07 -3.58
C LEU A 94 -10.65 -16.10 -2.58
N ARG A 95 -10.96 -16.24 -1.28
CA ARG A 95 -10.34 -15.47 -0.19
C ARG A 95 -8.97 -16.01 0.26
N GLY A 96 -8.45 -17.03 -0.43
CA GLY A 96 -7.16 -17.63 -0.08
C GLY A 96 -7.20 -18.63 1.08
N ASP A 97 -8.36 -18.89 1.68
CA ASP A 97 -8.51 -19.86 2.75
C ASP A 97 -8.25 -21.29 2.26
N GLU A 98 -7.81 -22.17 3.16
CA GLU A 98 -7.79 -23.61 2.87
C GLU A 98 -9.22 -24.03 2.59
N GLY A 99 -9.48 -24.54 1.37
CA GLY A 99 -10.81 -24.93 0.92
C GLY A 99 -11.54 -25.74 1.98
N SER A 100 -12.81 -25.52 2.12
CA SER A 100 -13.62 -26.06 3.21
C SER A 100 -13.45 -27.58 3.34
N ARG A 101 -12.81 -28.04 4.40
CA ARG A 101 -13.09 -29.39 4.91
C ARG A 101 -14.52 -29.33 5.39
N TRP A 102 -15.40 -30.02 4.69
CA TRP A 102 -16.82 -30.06 5.01
C TRP A 102 -17.07 -30.25 6.51
N THR A 103 -17.57 -29.22 7.16
CA THR A 103 -18.26 -29.40 8.43
C THR A 103 -19.71 -29.74 8.10
N ARG A 104 -20.27 -30.71 8.77
CA ARG A 104 -21.62 -31.29 8.54
C ARG A 104 -22.79 -30.29 8.63
N THR A 105 -22.55 -29.03 8.88
CA THR A 105 -23.54 -28.06 9.36
C THR A 105 -23.76 -26.83 8.48
N GLY A 106 -23.15 -26.72 7.30
CA GLY A 106 -23.39 -25.57 6.44
C GLY A 106 -23.06 -25.82 4.97
N ILE A 107 -23.82 -25.19 4.08
CA ILE A 107 -23.49 -25.14 2.64
C ILE A 107 -22.52 -23.99 2.47
N PRO A 108 -21.31 -24.22 1.97
CA PRO A 108 -20.36 -23.13 1.76
C PRO A 108 -20.86 -22.22 0.64
N ALA A 109 -20.71 -20.91 0.82
CA ALA A 109 -20.97 -19.92 -0.21
C ALA A 109 -20.04 -20.16 -1.41
N MET A 110 -20.61 -20.05 -2.60
CA MET A 110 -19.92 -20.17 -3.87
C MET A 110 -20.00 -18.86 -4.62
N ARG A 111 -19.06 -18.65 -5.52
CA ARG A 111 -19.10 -17.55 -6.47
C ARG A 111 -19.14 -18.11 -7.88
N ALA A 112 -20.09 -17.63 -8.69
CA ALA A 112 -20.09 -17.84 -10.12
C ALA A 112 -18.83 -17.17 -10.72
N THR A 113 -17.84 -17.98 -11.09
CA THR A 113 -16.53 -17.46 -11.47
C THR A 113 -16.35 -17.37 -12.98
N ALA A 114 -16.91 -18.33 -13.73
CA ALA A 114 -16.82 -18.33 -15.19
C ALA A 114 -18.06 -18.92 -15.83
N LEU A 115 -18.39 -18.37 -17.01
CA LEU A 115 -19.49 -18.84 -17.85
C LEU A 115 -19.12 -18.74 -19.32
N CYS A 116 -19.37 -19.81 -20.06
CA CYS A 116 -19.27 -19.81 -21.52
C CYS A 116 -20.41 -20.66 -22.11
N ALA A 117 -21.08 -20.17 -23.15
CA ALA A 117 -22.13 -20.91 -23.84
C ALA A 117 -22.13 -20.62 -25.35
N ILE A 118 -22.80 -21.47 -26.12
CA ILE A 118 -23.10 -21.18 -27.53
C ILE A 118 -24.24 -20.16 -27.64
N GLU A 119 -24.35 -19.48 -28.77
CA GLU A 119 -25.38 -18.45 -29.01
C GLU A 119 -26.81 -18.97 -28.85
N GLU A 120 -27.07 -20.22 -29.20
CA GLU A 120 -28.37 -20.89 -29.07
C GLU A 120 -28.85 -21.03 -27.62
N LEU A 121 -27.94 -20.97 -26.67
CA LEU A 121 -28.24 -21.00 -25.22
C LEU A 121 -28.23 -19.61 -24.58
N SER A 122 -28.20 -18.52 -25.35
CA SER A 122 -28.19 -17.15 -24.83
C SER A 122 -29.44 -16.74 -24.03
N SER A 123 -30.53 -17.48 -24.18
CA SER A 123 -31.78 -17.27 -23.40
C SER A 123 -31.74 -17.85 -21.99
N LEU A 124 -30.71 -18.62 -21.62
CA LEU A 124 -30.53 -19.13 -20.26
C LEU A 124 -30.29 -17.96 -19.28
N GLU A 125 -30.79 -18.14 -18.08
CA GLU A 125 -30.52 -17.25 -16.93
C GLU A 125 -29.58 -17.95 -15.95
N PRO A 126 -28.27 -18.03 -16.23
CA PRO A 126 -27.32 -18.54 -15.26
C PRO A 126 -27.11 -17.53 -14.13
N THR A 127 -26.54 -17.96 -13.03
CA THR A 127 -26.03 -17.04 -11.99
C THR A 127 -24.99 -16.10 -12.63
N PRO A 128 -25.16 -14.77 -12.48
CA PRO A 128 -24.21 -13.81 -13.07
C PRO A 128 -22.79 -14.03 -12.55
N VAL A 129 -21.81 -13.91 -13.44
CA VAL A 129 -20.39 -14.00 -13.06
C VAL A 129 -20.06 -12.91 -12.03
N GLY A 130 -19.41 -13.31 -10.93
CA GLY A 130 -19.09 -12.46 -9.79
C GLY A 130 -20.12 -12.50 -8.66
N GLU A 131 -21.31 -13.04 -8.88
CA GLU A 131 -22.34 -13.16 -7.85
C GLU A 131 -21.99 -14.30 -6.88
N VAL A 132 -22.13 -13.99 -5.59
CA VAL A 132 -21.99 -14.98 -4.50
C VAL A 132 -23.35 -15.56 -4.16
N PHE A 133 -23.42 -16.86 -4.13
CA PHE A 133 -24.66 -17.58 -3.81
C PHE A 133 -24.39 -18.73 -2.82
N ASP A 134 -25.33 -18.94 -1.92
CA ASP A 134 -25.31 -20.07 -0.98
C ASP A 134 -26.50 -21.01 -1.18
N HIS A 135 -27.48 -20.57 -1.98
CA HIS A 135 -28.72 -21.28 -2.25
C HIS A 135 -29.52 -21.71 -0.99
N THR A 136 -29.30 -21.02 0.13
CA THR A 136 -30.04 -21.28 1.38
C THR A 136 -31.55 -21.01 1.22
N GLU A 137 -31.90 -20.09 0.32
CA GLU A 137 -33.28 -19.70 0.01
C GLU A 137 -33.96 -20.62 -1.03
N SER A 138 -33.20 -21.53 -1.67
CA SER A 138 -33.84 -22.46 -2.62
C SER A 138 -34.69 -23.45 -1.87
N PRO A 139 -35.99 -23.58 -2.21
CA PRO A 139 -36.88 -24.54 -1.57
C PRO A 139 -36.48 -26.01 -1.82
N HIS A 140 -35.48 -26.23 -2.65
CA HIS A 140 -35.03 -27.58 -3.03
C HIS A 140 -33.64 -27.86 -2.42
N GLU A 141 -33.61 -28.64 -1.30
CA GLU A 141 -32.38 -29.23 -0.73
C GLU A 141 -31.61 -30.12 -1.73
N THR A 142 -32.13 -30.32 -2.93
CA THR A 142 -31.71 -31.34 -3.90
C THR A 142 -31.00 -30.81 -5.14
N LEU A 143 -30.45 -29.58 -5.12
CA LEU A 143 -29.70 -29.10 -6.25
C LEU A 143 -28.48 -30.01 -6.52
N LEU A 144 -28.31 -30.42 -7.79
CA LEU A 144 -27.36 -31.48 -8.16
C LEU A 144 -25.91 -31.02 -8.03
N HIS A 145 -25.59 -29.75 -8.26
CA HIS A 145 -24.25 -29.22 -8.01
C HIS A 145 -23.91 -29.27 -6.49
N ARG A 146 -24.90 -29.05 -5.59
CA ARG A 146 -24.69 -29.24 -4.15
C ARG A 146 -24.40 -30.70 -3.80
N TYR A 147 -25.10 -31.64 -4.45
CA TYR A 147 -24.81 -33.05 -4.29
C TYR A 147 -23.37 -33.38 -4.74
N CYS A 148 -22.97 -32.84 -5.88
CA CYS A 148 -21.61 -32.98 -6.41
C CYS A 148 -20.58 -32.47 -5.39
N LEU A 149 -20.77 -31.27 -4.84
CA LEU A 149 -19.93 -30.71 -3.81
C LEU A 149 -19.92 -31.56 -2.52
N ARG A 150 -21.10 -31.93 -2.02
CA ARG A 150 -21.26 -32.63 -0.75
C ARG A 150 -20.64 -34.03 -0.77
N GLN A 151 -20.73 -34.72 -1.89
CA GLN A 151 -20.20 -36.08 -2.04
C GLN A 151 -18.76 -36.10 -2.60
N GLY A 152 -18.29 -34.98 -3.16
CA GLY A 152 -17.03 -34.95 -3.92
C GLY A 152 -17.07 -35.89 -5.13
N LYS A 153 -18.26 -36.17 -5.68
CA LYS A 153 -18.49 -37.11 -6.77
C LYS A 153 -19.23 -36.42 -7.91
N PRO A 154 -18.94 -36.80 -9.14
CA PRO A 154 -19.63 -36.25 -10.29
C PRO A 154 -21.10 -36.65 -10.34
N VAL A 155 -21.88 -35.86 -11.05
CA VAL A 155 -23.30 -36.13 -11.32
C VAL A 155 -23.50 -36.11 -12.84
N LEU A 156 -24.08 -37.18 -13.37
CA LEU A 156 -24.40 -37.33 -14.77
C LEU A 156 -25.90 -37.55 -14.96
N LEU A 157 -26.55 -36.64 -15.70
CA LEU A 157 -27.88 -36.81 -16.25
C LEU A 157 -27.78 -36.92 -17.78
N SER A 158 -27.72 -38.12 -18.29
CA SER A 158 -27.66 -38.35 -19.75
C SER A 158 -28.91 -37.85 -20.45
N ARG A 159 -30.09 -37.98 -19.82
CA ARG A 159 -31.37 -37.41 -20.26
C ARG A 159 -32.08 -36.81 -19.09
N MET A 160 -32.39 -35.54 -19.16
CA MET A 160 -33.16 -34.81 -18.14
C MET A 160 -34.66 -35.04 -18.33
N ASN A 161 -35.36 -35.28 -17.23
CA ASN A 161 -36.81 -35.24 -17.14
C ASN A 161 -37.28 -33.91 -16.56
N ASP A 162 -38.62 -33.73 -16.43
CA ASP A 162 -39.19 -32.46 -15.97
C ASP A 162 -38.76 -32.07 -14.55
N ASP A 163 -38.55 -33.02 -13.66
CA ASP A 163 -38.11 -32.77 -12.29
C ASP A 163 -36.61 -32.41 -12.23
N ASP A 164 -35.82 -32.88 -13.17
CA ASP A 164 -34.37 -32.61 -13.20
C ASP A 164 -34.07 -31.15 -13.49
N TYR A 165 -34.90 -30.43 -14.27
CA TYR A 165 -34.65 -28.99 -14.54
C TYR A 165 -34.69 -28.16 -13.26
N VAL A 166 -35.59 -28.48 -12.33
CA VAL A 166 -35.70 -27.80 -11.03
C VAL A 166 -34.51 -28.12 -10.12
N ARG A 167 -33.91 -29.31 -10.30
CA ARG A 167 -32.72 -29.75 -9.53
C ARG A 167 -31.42 -29.24 -10.07
N VAL A 168 -31.41 -28.75 -11.31
CA VAL A 168 -30.19 -28.20 -11.97
C VAL A 168 -30.19 -26.69 -11.92
N ALA A 169 -31.33 -26.05 -12.20
CA ALA A 169 -31.41 -24.61 -12.32
C ALA A 169 -31.45 -23.89 -10.96
N PRO A 170 -30.82 -22.70 -10.84
CA PRO A 170 -30.79 -21.95 -9.57
C PRO A 170 -32.18 -21.42 -9.16
N THR A 171 -33.07 -21.17 -10.14
CA THR A 171 -34.43 -20.64 -9.90
C THR A 171 -35.46 -21.35 -10.77
N ALA A 172 -36.73 -21.26 -10.38
CA ALA A 172 -37.85 -21.81 -11.18
C ALA A 172 -37.93 -21.16 -12.58
N SER A 173 -37.64 -19.85 -12.70
CA SER A 173 -37.56 -19.15 -13.99
C SER A 173 -36.45 -19.73 -14.86
N ALA A 174 -35.26 -19.90 -14.30
CA ALA A 174 -34.13 -20.51 -14.99
C ALA A 174 -34.42 -21.95 -15.46
N ALA A 175 -35.15 -22.74 -14.66
CA ALA A 175 -35.60 -24.10 -15.04
C ALA A 175 -36.50 -24.08 -16.29
N VAL A 176 -37.47 -23.16 -16.32
CA VAL A 176 -38.37 -23.00 -17.48
C VAL A 176 -37.60 -22.60 -18.72
N LYS A 177 -36.66 -21.65 -18.59
CA LYS A 177 -35.82 -21.20 -19.73
C LYS A 177 -34.84 -22.29 -20.19
N MET A 178 -34.27 -23.06 -19.28
CA MET A 178 -33.39 -24.19 -19.60
C MET A 178 -34.15 -25.25 -20.42
N ARG A 179 -35.39 -25.56 -20.01
CA ARG A 179 -36.27 -26.48 -20.74
C ARG A 179 -36.65 -25.91 -22.12
N ALA A 180 -37.01 -24.61 -22.20
CA ALA A 180 -37.40 -23.96 -23.45
C ALA A 180 -36.23 -23.87 -24.45
N ALA A 181 -35.01 -23.67 -23.96
CA ALA A 181 -33.79 -23.70 -24.76
C ALA A 181 -33.39 -25.12 -25.22
N GLY A 182 -34.14 -26.13 -24.78
CA GLY A 182 -33.95 -27.53 -25.20
C GLY A 182 -32.71 -28.20 -24.62
N VAL A 183 -32.21 -27.76 -23.45
CA VAL A 183 -31.16 -28.48 -22.70
C VAL A 183 -31.67 -29.88 -22.39
N ARG A 184 -30.87 -30.92 -22.70
CA ARG A 184 -31.30 -32.32 -22.56
C ARG A 184 -30.41 -33.15 -21.68
N SER A 185 -29.17 -32.72 -21.45
CA SER A 185 -28.19 -33.49 -20.70
C SER A 185 -27.39 -32.54 -19.83
N TYR A 186 -27.08 -32.99 -18.63
CA TYR A 186 -26.32 -32.24 -17.62
C TYR A 186 -25.21 -33.10 -17.02
N LEU A 187 -24.07 -32.49 -16.77
CA LEU A 187 -22.92 -33.11 -16.13
C LEU A 187 -22.26 -32.11 -15.18
N ALA A 188 -22.13 -32.47 -13.91
CA ALA A 188 -21.36 -31.70 -12.93
C ALA A 188 -20.18 -32.53 -12.45
N VAL A 189 -19.02 -31.91 -12.33
CA VAL A 189 -17.80 -32.52 -11.80
C VAL A 189 -17.18 -31.64 -10.71
N PRO A 190 -16.69 -32.23 -9.61
CA PRO A 190 -16.02 -31.48 -8.56
C PRO A 190 -14.60 -31.08 -9.01
N LEU A 191 -14.19 -29.91 -8.63
CA LEU A 191 -12.81 -29.42 -8.79
C LEU A 191 -12.05 -29.74 -7.49
N ILE A 192 -11.27 -30.81 -7.52
CA ILE A 192 -10.52 -31.28 -6.35
C ILE A 192 -9.03 -31.32 -6.69
N ALA A 193 -8.22 -30.64 -5.88
CA ALA A 193 -6.76 -30.70 -5.95
C ALA A 193 -6.16 -31.03 -4.58
N ARG A 194 -5.20 -31.92 -4.53
CA ARG A 194 -4.51 -32.33 -3.28
C ARG A 194 -5.48 -32.74 -2.14
N GLY A 195 -6.64 -33.30 -2.49
CA GLY A 195 -7.67 -33.69 -1.54
C GLY A 195 -8.53 -32.53 -1.01
N VAL A 196 -8.35 -31.30 -1.55
CA VAL A 196 -9.13 -30.11 -1.22
C VAL A 196 -10.17 -29.88 -2.31
N LEU A 197 -11.43 -29.69 -1.90
CA LEU A 197 -12.51 -29.29 -2.80
C LEU A 197 -12.44 -27.78 -3.02
N LEU A 198 -12.36 -27.37 -4.28
CA LEU A 198 -12.23 -25.96 -4.68
C LEU A 198 -13.55 -25.38 -5.22
N GLY A 199 -14.39 -26.23 -5.85
CA GLY A 199 -15.61 -25.82 -6.50
C GLY A 199 -16.20 -26.91 -7.40
N THR A 200 -17.03 -26.51 -8.38
CA THR A 200 -17.58 -27.36 -9.42
C THR A 200 -17.39 -26.79 -10.81
N ALA A 201 -17.40 -27.68 -11.80
CA ALA A 201 -17.61 -27.32 -13.19
C ALA A 201 -18.85 -28.04 -13.72
N ASP A 202 -19.77 -27.30 -14.26
CA ASP A 202 -21.09 -27.73 -14.71
C ASP A 202 -21.20 -27.57 -16.23
N PHE A 203 -21.69 -28.61 -16.88
CA PHE A 203 -21.77 -28.69 -18.35
C PHE A 203 -23.18 -29.04 -18.77
N VAL A 204 -23.66 -28.41 -19.84
CA VAL A 204 -24.96 -28.70 -20.44
C VAL A 204 -24.83 -28.97 -21.94
N ARG A 205 -25.71 -29.86 -22.47
CA ARG A 205 -25.89 -30.09 -23.89
C ARG A 205 -27.33 -29.87 -24.28
N GLY A 206 -27.53 -29.17 -25.39
CA GLY A 206 -28.81 -28.80 -25.98
C GLY A 206 -29.23 -29.67 -27.14
N PRO A 207 -30.19 -29.15 -27.98
CA PRO A 207 -30.67 -29.84 -29.17
C PRO A 207 -29.55 -29.95 -30.19
N GLY A 208 -29.41 -31.10 -30.81
CA GLY A 208 -28.39 -31.32 -31.88
C GLY A 208 -27.07 -31.91 -31.37
N THR A 209 -26.83 -31.91 -30.08
CA THR A 209 -25.65 -32.52 -29.44
C THR A 209 -26.03 -33.84 -28.79
N PRO A 210 -25.29 -34.95 -28.99
CA PRO A 210 -25.55 -36.22 -28.28
C PRO A 210 -25.51 -36.03 -26.77
N PRO A 211 -26.36 -36.74 -26.00
CA PRO A 211 -26.32 -36.69 -24.56
C PRO A 211 -24.96 -37.08 -23.98
N PHE A 212 -24.62 -36.59 -22.78
CA PHE A 212 -23.41 -37.02 -22.11
C PHE A 212 -23.43 -38.52 -21.81
N SER A 213 -22.31 -39.18 -22.08
CA SER A 213 -22.07 -40.60 -21.81
C SER A 213 -21.15 -40.80 -20.62
N SER A 214 -21.01 -42.05 -20.15
CA SER A 214 -20.02 -42.41 -19.13
C SER A 214 -18.58 -42.12 -19.55
N THR A 215 -18.32 -42.15 -20.85
CA THR A 215 -17.01 -41.80 -21.42
C THR A 215 -16.78 -40.27 -21.32
N ASP A 216 -17.80 -39.46 -21.57
CA ASP A 216 -17.70 -38.01 -21.41
C ASP A 216 -17.50 -37.65 -19.94
N LEU A 217 -18.16 -38.37 -19.01
CA LEU A 217 -17.95 -38.21 -17.59
C LEU A 217 -16.46 -38.44 -17.21
N ALA A 218 -15.86 -39.54 -17.62
CA ALA A 218 -14.45 -39.82 -17.34
C ALA A 218 -13.52 -38.75 -17.93
N LEU A 219 -13.85 -38.22 -19.11
CA LEU A 219 -13.10 -37.15 -19.74
C LEU A 219 -13.23 -35.81 -18.96
N ALA A 220 -14.42 -35.49 -18.48
CA ALA A 220 -14.68 -34.32 -17.65
C ALA A 220 -13.96 -34.39 -16.30
N GLU A 221 -13.95 -35.56 -15.65
CA GLU A 221 -13.21 -35.77 -14.40
C GLU A 221 -11.70 -35.56 -14.57
N GLN A 222 -11.12 -36.07 -15.65
CA GLN A 222 -9.69 -35.86 -15.95
C GLN A 222 -9.39 -34.38 -16.23
N LEU A 223 -10.26 -33.69 -16.95
CA LEU A 223 -10.11 -32.26 -17.24
C LEU A 223 -10.27 -31.42 -15.97
N ALA A 224 -11.29 -31.72 -15.17
CA ALA A 224 -11.54 -31.04 -13.89
C ALA A 224 -10.38 -31.23 -12.91
N SER A 225 -9.82 -32.43 -12.83
CA SER A 225 -8.65 -32.71 -11.99
C SER A 225 -7.42 -31.87 -12.42
N LYS A 226 -7.18 -31.73 -13.72
CA LYS A 226 -6.09 -30.87 -14.23
C LYS A 226 -6.36 -29.38 -13.94
N ALA A 227 -7.57 -28.91 -14.25
CA ALA A 227 -7.94 -27.53 -14.01
C ALA A 227 -7.90 -27.18 -12.51
N ALA A 228 -8.33 -28.09 -11.64
CA ALA A 228 -8.27 -27.93 -10.20
C ALA A 228 -6.83 -27.71 -9.68
N VAL A 229 -5.83 -28.40 -10.26
CA VAL A 229 -4.42 -28.17 -9.91
C VAL A 229 -3.97 -26.77 -10.28
N PHE A 230 -4.35 -26.26 -11.45
CA PHE A 230 -4.01 -24.89 -11.85
C PHE A 230 -4.72 -23.84 -10.98
N ILE A 231 -5.99 -24.05 -10.66
CA ILE A 231 -6.78 -23.20 -9.75
C ILE A 231 -6.15 -23.20 -8.36
N ASP A 232 -5.76 -24.37 -7.83
CA ASP A 232 -5.11 -24.46 -6.52
C ASP A 232 -3.73 -23.80 -6.50
N ASN A 233 -2.95 -23.93 -7.56
CA ASN A 233 -1.68 -23.23 -7.70
C ASN A 233 -1.88 -21.71 -7.73
N ALA A 234 -2.87 -21.21 -8.46
CA ALA A 234 -3.21 -19.79 -8.50
C ALA A 234 -3.65 -19.28 -7.11
N ARG A 235 -4.47 -20.05 -6.38
CA ARG A 235 -4.89 -19.77 -5.00
C ARG A 235 -3.69 -19.67 -4.05
N LEU A 236 -2.82 -20.68 -4.07
CA LEU A 236 -1.64 -20.70 -3.19
C LEU A 236 -0.72 -19.52 -3.47
N TYR A 237 -0.50 -19.21 -4.74
CA TYR A 237 0.31 -18.06 -5.15
C TYR A 237 -0.33 -16.73 -4.71
N GLY A 238 -1.65 -16.59 -4.90
CA GLY A 238 -2.39 -15.40 -4.45
C GLY A 238 -2.27 -15.20 -2.94
N ARG A 239 -2.43 -16.26 -2.14
CA ARG A 239 -2.27 -16.24 -0.68
C ARG A 239 -0.86 -15.85 -0.25
N GLU A 240 0.15 -16.45 -0.86
CA GLU A 240 1.54 -16.10 -0.58
C GLU A 240 1.79 -14.61 -0.85
N ARG A 241 1.30 -14.12 -1.99
CA ARG A 241 1.41 -12.71 -2.36
C ARG A 241 0.69 -11.79 -1.36
N GLU A 242 -0.51 -12.14 -0.89
CA GLU A 242 -1.24 -11.36 0.11
C GLU A 242 -0.48 -11.29 1.45
N HIS A 243 0.09 -12.40 1.91
CA HIS A 243 0.90 -12.42 3.13
C HIS A 243 2.11 -11.50 3.00
N VAL A 244 2.75 -11.55 1.86
CA VAL A 244 3.93 -10.77 1.52
C VAL A 244 3.60 -9.28 1.47
N VAL A 245 2.54 -8.87 0.77
CA VAL A 245 2.06 -7.48 0.72
C VAL A 245 1.61 -6.99 2.11
N SER A 246 0.98 -7.85 2.90
CA SER A 246 0.59 -7.52 4.28
C SER A 246 1.80 -7.28 5.18
N LEU A 247 2.83 -8.11 5.07
CA LEU A 247 4.09 -7.93 5.79
C LEU A 247 4.73 -6.59 5.42
N GLN A 248 4.86 -6.29 4.14
CA GLN A 248 5.44 -5.04 3.65
C GLN A 248 4.68 -3.81 4.16
N ARG A 249 3.34 -3.82 4.05
CA ARG A 249 2.51 -2.75 4.61
C ARG A 249 2.72 -2.57 6.11
N SER A 250 3.01 -3.64 6.84
CA SER A 250 3.31 -3.55 8.28
C SER A 250 4.68 -2.90 8.56
N LEU A 251 5.59 -2.97 7.61
CA LEU A 251 6.92 -2.36 7.69
C LEU A 251 6.94 -0.88 7.27
N LEU A 252 5.93 -0.39 6.57
CA LEU A 252 5.79 1.02 6.18
C LEU A 252 5.10 1.86 7.28
N PRO A 253 5.21 3.19 7.27
CA PRO A 253 4.52 4.07 8.23
C PRO A 253 3.00 3.90 8.16
N ARG A 254 2.35 3.73 9.31
CA ARG A 254 0.88 3.62 9.38
C ARG A 254 0.16 4.95 9.23
N ALA A 255 0.80 6.03 9.57
CA ALA A 255 0.28 7.38 9.48
C ALA A 255 1.41 8.39 9.31
N THR A 256 1.16 9.44 8.56
CA THR A 256 2.05 10.59 8.47
C THR A 256 1.79 11.50 9.66
N PRO A 257 2.81 11.88 10.44
CA PRO A 257 2.62 12.79 11.55
C PRO A 257 2.23 14.18 11.03
N LEU A 258 1.40 14.87 11.78
CA LEU A 258 1.15 16.29 11.56
C LEU A 258 2.40 17.06 11.99
N THR A 259 2.96 17.83 11.07
CA THR A 259 4.19 18.58 11.29
C THR A 259 3.98 20.04 10.99
N PRO A 260 4.42 20.95 11.88
CA PRO A 260 4.27 22.38 11.66
C PRO A 260 5.00 22.82 10.38
N GLY A 261 4.32 23.58 9.55
CA GLY A 261 4.92 24.16 8.36
C GLY A 261 5.27 23.21 7.23
N LEU A 262 4.88 21.93 7.32
CA LEU A 262 5.11 20.96 6.25
C LEU A 262 3.92 20.02 6.11
N ARG A 263 3.33 19.95 4.92
CA ARG A 263 2.37 18.92 4.55
C ARG A 263 3.06 17.85 3.75
N VAL A 264 2.93 16.61 4.16
CA VAL A 264 3.59 15.47 3.52
C VAL A 264 2.53 14.50 2.99
N HIS A 265 2.67 14.14 1.73
CA HIS A 265 1.80 13.19 1.03
C HIS A 265 2.66 12.01 0.55
N PRO A 266 2.67 10.91 1.31
CA PRO A 266 3.32 9.69 0.88
C PRO A 266 2.41 8.90 -0.04
N GLU A 267 3.00 8.27 -1.04
CA GLU A 267 2.33 7.30 -1.90
C GLU A 267 3.25 6.10 -2.11
N TYR A 268 2.67 4.93 -2.06
CA TYR A 268 3.38 3.67 -2.29
C TYR A 268 2.64 2.86 -3.34
N ALA A 269 3.32 2.52 -4.40
CA ALA A 269 2.79 1.71 -5.48
C ALA A 269 3.53 0.36 -5.54
N PRO A 270 2.84 -0.75 -5.23
CA PRO A 270 3.44 -2.07 -5.29
C PRO A 270 3.78 -2.48 -6.72
N SER A 271 4.78 -3.33 -6.89
CA SER A 271 5.12 -3.99 -8.16
C SER A 271 3.93 -4.80 -8.69
N THR A 272 3.66 -4.68 -10.00
CA THR A 272 2.68 -5.54 -10.70
C THR A 272 3.29 -6.86 -11.18
N GLY A 273 4.63 -6.96 -11.20
CA GLY A 273 5.37 -8.17 -11.50
C GLY A 273 5.28 -9.22 -10.39
N GLY A 274 5.45 -10.50 -10.71
CA GLY A 274 5.26 -11.63 -9.80
C GLY A 274 6.20 -11.75 -8.59
N HIS A 275 6.98 -10.73 -8.26
CA HIS A 275 8.02 -10.81 -7.22
C HIS A 275 7.62 -10.32 -5.82
N GLY A 276 6.42 -9.80 -5.65
CA GLY A 276 5.65 -9.68 -4.40
C GLY A 276 6.07 -8.60 -3.40
N VAL A 277 7.33 -8.49 -3.00
CA VAL A 277 7.84 -7.52 -2.00
C VAL A 277 9.14 -6.95 -2.48
N GLY A 278 9.32 -5.64 -2.32
CA GLY A 278 10.58 -4.99 -2.63
C GLY A 278 11.30 -4.41 -1.41
N GLY A 279 12.38 -3.72 -1.72
CA GLY A 279 13.24 -3.05 -0.78
C GLY A 279 12.93 -1.58 -0.54
N ASP A 280 11.94 -1.03 -1.25
CA ASP A 280 11.60 0.39 -1.21
C ASP A 280 10.90 0.79 0.09
N TRP A 281 11.33 1.90 0.66
CA TRP A 281 10.68 2.43 1.86
C TRP A 281 10.69 3.96 1.90
N TYR A 282 9.83 4.48 2.74
CA TYR A 282 9.88 5.87 3.20
C TYR A 282 9.64 5.94 4.70
N ASP A 283 10.04 7.04 5.32
CA ASP A 283 9.60 7.41 6.66
C ASP A 283 9.41 8.92 6.78
N VAL A 284 8.48 9.31 7.63
CA VAL A 284 8.20 10.71 7.98
C VAL A 284 8.14 10.79 9.50
N MET A 285 8.96 11.64 10.08
CA MET A 285 9.09 11.74 11.52
C MET A 285 9.00 13.19 11.98
N ALA A 286 8.14 13.45 12.95
CA ALA A 286 8.20 14.71 13.68
C ALA A 286 9.42 14.70 14.59
N LEU A 287 10.25 15.72 14.43
CA LEU A 287 11.42 15.96 15.26
C LEU A 287 11.16 17.13 16.23
N PRO A 288 11.95 17.22 17.28
CA PRO A 288 11.90 18.36 18.19
C PRO A 288 12.04 19.69 17.44
N GLY A 289 11.41 20.73 18.00
CA GLY A 289 11.42 22.04 17.39
C GLY A 289 10.54 22.23 16.18
N GLY A 290 9.59 21.33 15.98
CA GLY A 290 8.70 21.33 14.83
C GLY A 290 9.40 20.95 13.53
N ARG A 291 10.63 20.46 13.59
CA ARG A 291 11.35 19.95 12.44
C ARG A 291 10.73 18.63 11.98
N THR A 292 10.92 18.31 10.70
CA THR A 292 10.40 17.08 10.11
C THR A 292 11.51 16.35 9.39
N ALA A 293 11.75 15.10 9.75
CA ALA A 293 12.62 14.23 8.97
C ALA A 293 11.80 13.49 7.90
N LEU A 294 12.34 13.47 6.70
CA LEU A 294 11.87 12.73 5.54
C LEU A 294 12.96 11.76 5.12
N MET A 295 12.59 10.55 4.83
CA MET A 295 13.53 9.54 4.37
C MET A 295 12.90 8.72 3.26
N VAL A 296 13.68 8.44 2.24
CA VAL A 296 13.34 7.50 1.15
C VAL A 296 14.57 6.64 0.90
N GLY A 297 14.36 5.36 0.63
CA GLY A 297 15.46 4.45 0.32
C GLY A 297 14.99 3.24 -0.45
N ASP A 298 15.96 2.51 -1.00
CA ASP A 298 15.76 1.32 -1.79
C ASP A 298 16.88 0.31 -1.49
N VAL A 299 16.53 -0.90 -1.11
CA VAL A 299 17.44 -2.03 -0.92
C VAL A 299 17.54 -2.82 -2.21
N MET A 300 18.74 -2.99 -2.72
CA MET A 300 18.98 -3.78 -3.93
C MET A 300 18.41 -5.20 -3.81
N GLY A 301 17.68 -5.63 -4.84
CA GLY A 301 17.05 -6.93 -4.89
C GLY A 301 15.56 -6.89 -4.60
N HIS A 302 14.94 -8.05 -4.45
CA HIS A 302 13.49 -8.19 -4.23
C HIS A 302 13.18 -9.39 -3.33
N GLY A 303 11.95 -9.43 -2.85
CA GLY A 303 11.48 -10.52 -2.02
C GLY A 303 11.76 -10.30 -0.52
N LEU A 304 11.54 -11.35 0.24
CA LEU A 304 11.59 -11.31 1.70
C LEU A 304 12.95 -10.85 2.27
N PRO A 305 14.11 -11.21 1.70
CA PRO A 305 15.40 -10.71 2.19
C PRO A 305 15.51 -9.18 2.08
N ALA A 306 15.16 -8.59 0.92
CA ALA A 306 15.20 -7.15 0.73
C ALA A 306 14.26 -6.43 1.71
N ALA A 307 13.03 -6.91 1.88
CA ALA A 307 12.08 -6.37 2.85
C ALA A 307 12.56 -6.46 4.31
N ALA A 308 13.22 -7.55 4.69
CA ALA A 308 13.77 -7.70 6.03
C ALA A 308 14.90 -6.70 6.29
N THR A 309 15.78 -6.49 5.33
CA THR A 309 16.85 -5.48 5.40
C THR A 309 16.28 -4.07 5.44
N MET A 310 15.31 -3.76 4.57
CA MET A 310 14.56 -2.50 4.59
C MET A 310 13.98 -2.21 5.97
N GLY A 311 13.29 -3.18 6.56
CA GLY A 311 12.70 -3.02 7.90
C GLY A 311 13.74 -2.74 8.99
N ARG A 312 14.92 -3.39 8.94
CA ARG A 312 16.03 -3.14 9.87
C ARG A 312 16.61 -1.73 9.67
N LEU A 313 16.95 -1.35 8.44
CA LEU A 313 17.50 -0.03 8.13
C LEU A 313 16.55 1.09 8.53
N ARG A 314 15.27 0.94 8.22
CA ARG A 314 14.24 1.90 8.61
C ARG A 314 14.12 2.04 10.14
N ALA A 315 14.14 0.94 10.89
CA ALA A 315 14.06 0.97 12.35
C ALA A 315 15.29 1.65 12.98
N VAL A 316 16.48 1.36 12.50
CA VAL A 316 17.72 2.03 12.93
C VAL A 316 17.68 3.52 12.58
N ALA A 317 17.32 3.87 11.35
CA ALA A 317 17.20 5.25 10.90
C ALA A 317 16.24 6.05 11.78
N ARG A 318 15.06 5.49 12.03
CA ARG A 318 14.04 6.11 12.89
C ARG A 318 14.56 6.38 14.30
N THR A 319 15.28 5.42 14.89
CA THR A 319 15.89 5.56 16.21
C THR A 319 16.92 6.70 16.20
N LEU A 320 17.82 6.73 15.23
CA LEU A 320 18.85 7.75 15.11
C LEU A 320 18.27 9.15 14.88
N MET A 321 17.22 9.25 14.06
CA MET A 321 16.52 10.51 13.82
C MET A 321 15.78 11.02 15.07
N THR A 322 15.17 10.14 15.85
CA THR A 322 14.53 10.54 17.12
C THR A 322 15.52 11.02 18.17
N LEU A 323 16.81 10.64 18.04
CA LEU A 323 17.93 11.20 18.81
C LEU A 323 18.42 12.53 18.22
N ASP A 324 17.71 13.06 17.24
CA ASP A 324 18.00 14.33 16.57
C ASP A 324 19.39 14.38 15.91
N MET A 325 19.80 13.26 15.37
CA MET A 325 21.08 13.13 14.67
C MET A 325 20.98 13.77 13.28
N ALA A 326 22.02 14.49 12.86
CA ALA A 326 22.09 15.11 11.54
C ALA A 326 22.05 14.08 10.41
N PRO A 327 21.42 14.38 9.24
CA PRO A 327 21.20 13.44 8.13
C PRO A 327 22.44 12.67 7.69
N GLU A 328 23.57 13.36 7.50
CA GLU A 328 24.84 12.75 7.08
C GLU A 328 25.40 11.76 8.11
N ARG A 329 25.15 12.01 9.38
CA ARG A 329 25.56 11.10 10.47
C ARG A 329 24.65 9.90 10.58
N VAL A 330 23.35 10.10 10.29
CA VAL A 330 22.39 8.98 10.21
C VAL A 330 22.82 8.03 9.10
N LEU A 331 23.13 8.54 7.91
CA LEU A 331 23.60 7.71 6.80
C LEU A 331 24.90 6.97 7.14
N ALA A 332 25.86 7.64 7.77
CA ALA A 332 27.10 7.00 8.20
C ALA A 332 26.88 5.86 9.23
N ARG A 333 25.89 6.00 10.10
CA ARG A 333 25.51 4.93 11.06
C ARG A 333 24.75 3.80 10.39
N LEU A 334 23.91 4.13 9.40
CA LEU A 334 23.21 3.13 8.58
C LEU A 334 24.20 2.31 7.75
N ASP A 335 25.21 2.93 7.15
CA ASP A 335 26.27 2.23 6.42
C ASP A 335 26.99 1.20 7.31
N LEU A 336 27.31 1.57 8.55
CA LEU A 336 27.89 0.63 9.52
C LEU A 336 26.92 -0.51 9.84
N ALA A 337 25.63 -0.20 10.07
CA ALA A 337 24.62 -1.22 10.38
C ALA A 337 24.36 -2.16 9.21
N THR A 338 24.57 -1.70 7.97
CA THR A 338 24.39 -2.53 6.76
C THR A 338 25.52 -3.55 6.62
N ARG A 339 26.74 -3.22 7.02
CA ARG A 339 27.90 -4.13 6.94
C ARG A 339 27.80 -5.33 7.88
N ASP A 340 27.05 -5.20 8.97
CA ASP A 340 26.82 -6.29 9.93
C ASP A 340 25.73 -7.27 9.45
N LEU A 341 25.15 -7.05 8.25
CA LEU A 341 24.16 -7.94 7.65
C LEU A 341 24.86 -9.07 6.87
N GLU A 342 24.40 -10.31 7.06
CA GLU A 342 25.02 -11.53 6.51
C GLU A 342 25.02 -11.62 4.98
N ASP A 343 24.19 -10.80 4.28
CA ASP A 343 23.87 -10.97 2.85
C ASP A 343 24.56 -9.95 1.91
N GLU A 344 25.57 -9.20 2.36
CA GLU A 344 26.27 -8.15 1.54
C GLU A 344 25.30 -7.24 0.76
N GLN A 345 24.15 -6.92 1.38
CA GLN A 345 23.13 -6.12 0.71
C GLN A 345 23.53 -4.65 0.67
N VAL A 346 23.29 -4.03 -0.47
CA VAL A 346 23.52 -2.62 -0.73
C VAL A 346 22.17 -1.90 -0.78
N ALA A 347 22.12 -0.69 -0.22
CA ALA A 347 20.91 0.11 -0.27
C ALA A 347 21.23 1.56 -0.63
N THR A 348 20.35 2.22 -1.34
CA THR A 348 20.38 3.67 -1.52
C THR A 348 19.46 4.35 -0.51
N CYS A 349 19.84 5.55 -0.04
CA CYS A 349 19.04 6.28 0.91
C CYS A 349 19.22 7.79 0.78
N LEU A 350 18.11 8.53 0.74
CA LEU A 350 18.10 9.99 0.85
C LEU A 350 17.42 10.38 2.17
N CYS A 351 18.11 11.19 2.95
CA CYS A 351 17.62 11.71 4.21
C CYS A 351 17.54 13.24 4.14
N ALA A 352 16.39 13.81 4.51
CA ALA A 352 16.15 15.24 4.53
C ALA A 352 15.50 15.66 5.85
N VAL A 353 15.97 16.76 6.44
CA VAL A 353 15.34 17.38 7.61
C VAL A 353 14.88 18.78 7.25
N TYR A 354 13.58 19.03 7.34
CA TYR A 354 12.96 20.34 7.17
C TYR A 354 12.94 21.10 8.49
N ASP A 355 13.42 22.34 8.47
CA ASP A 355 13.26 23.30 9.59
C ASP A 355 12.29 24.41 9.20
N PRO A 356 11.11 24.48 9.85
CA PRO A 356 10.10 25.47 9.55
C PRO A 356 10.49 26.88 10.02
N ALA A 357 11.53 27.05 10.85
CA ALA A 357 11.93 28.36 11.38
C ALA A 357 12.59 29.23 10.30
N ASP A 358 13.31 28.62 9.39
CA ASP A 358 13.98 29.33 8.29
C ASP A 358 13.64 28.78 6.90
N SER A 359 12.64 27.91 6.83
CA SER A 359 12.16 27.27 5.60
C SER A 359 13.29 26.62 4.83
N SER A 360 14.08 25.79 5.51
CA SER A 360 15.23 25.12 4.89
C SER A 360 15.19 23.61 5.08
N TYR A 361 15.74 22.91 4.10
CA TYR A 361 16.07 21.50 4.19
C TYR A 361 17.56 21.31 4.40
N THR A 362 17.93 20.34 5.24
CA THR A 362 19.27 19.75 5.27
C THR A 362 19.16 18.34 4.68
N LEU A 363 19.85 18.09 3.57
CA LEU A 363 19.77 16.83 2.83
C LEU A 363 21.12 16.12 2.83
N ALA A 364 21.11 14.80 2.87
CA ALA A 364 22.29 13.96 2.60
C ALA A 364 21.86 12.71 1.82
N SER A 365 22.69 12.25 0.89
CA SER A 365 22.40 11.13 0.01
C SER A 365 23.46 10.03 0.10
N ALA A 366 23.02 8.80 0.20
CA ALA A 366 23.82 7.59 0.06
C ALA A 366 23.47 6.89 -1.26
N GLY A 367 23.99 7.44 -2.37
CA GLY A 367 23.79 6.88 -3.72
C GLY A 367 22.35 6.92 -4.25
N HIS A 368 21.46 7.70 -3.62
CA HIS A 368 20.06 7.77 -4.01
C HIS A 368 19.83 8.83 -5.10
N LEU A 369 18.70 8.70 -5.84
CA LEU A 369 18.31 9.63 -6.89
C LEU A 369 18.13 11.06 -6.36
N PRO A 370 18.43 12.09 -7.19
CA PRO A 370 18.30 13.48 -6.77
C PRO A 370 16.83 13.84 -6.54
N PRO A 371 16.48 14.53 -5.43
CA PRO A 371 15.12 14.98 -5.21
C PRO A 371 14.75 16.12 -6.15
N LEU A 372 13.46 16.26 -6.47
CA LEU A 372 12.94 17.29 -7.35
C LEU A 372 12.30 18.41 -6.53
N LEU A 373 12.78 19.64 -6.72
CA LEU A 373 12.22 20.85 -6.11
C LEU A 373 11.22 21.51 -7.06
N LEU A 374 10.04 21.82 -6.52
CA LEU A 374 8.97 22.58 -7.17
C LEU A 374 8.87 23.91 -6.43
N ASP A 375 9.49 24.97 -6.93
CA ASP A 375 9.58 26.27 -6.24
C ASP A 375 8.61 27.32 -6.77
N GLY A 376 7.77 26.96 -7.75
CA GLY A 376 6.71 27.81 -8.29
C GLY A 376 5.95 27.15 -9.43
N PRO A 377 4.88 27.80 -9.93
CA PRO A 377 4.15 27.32 -11.11
C PRO A 377 5.09 27.23 -12.32
N GLY A 378 5.20 26.05 -12.93
CA GLY A 378 6.05 25.82 -14.09
C GLY A 378 7.55 25.69 -13.77
N SER A 379 7.94 25.58 -12.51
CA SER A 379 9.32 25.36 -12.08
C SER A 379 9.48 23.98 -11.44
N ALA A 380 10.40 23.19 -11.97
CA ALA A 380 10.78 21.89 -11.45
C ALA A 380 12.27 21.66 -11.74
N THR A 381 13.07 21.57 -10.68
CA THR A 381 14.54 21.45 -10.77
C THR A 381 15.04 20.33 -9.86
N PHE A 382 15.97 19.52 -10.35
CA PHE A 382 16.65 18.55 -9.49
C PHE A 382 17.60 19.28 -8.54
N VAL A 383 17.55 18.88 -7.28
CA VAL A 383 18.46 19.40 -6.26
C VAL A 383 19.78 18.65 -6.36
N ASP A 384 20.86 19.38 -6.53
CA ASP A 384 22.21 18.83 -6.55
C ASP A 384 22.63 18.49 -5.11
N VAL A 385 22.44 17.22 -4.74
CA VAL A 385 22.91 16.64 -3.47
C VAL A 385 24.09 15.74 -3.79
N PRO A 386 25.28 15.95 -3.19
CA PRO A 386 26.42 15.07 -3.42
C PRO A 386 26.03 13.61 -3.21
N ALA A 387 26.10 12.82 -4.28
CA ALA A 387 25.78 11.41 -4.21
C ALA A 387 26.94 10.67 -3.51
N GLY A 388 26.79 10.38 -2.23
CA GLY A 388 27.69 9.49 -1.50
C GLY A 388 27.60 8.05 -2.03
N ALA A 389 28.48 7.18 -1.57
CA ALA A 389 28.39 5.76 -1.88
C ALA A 389 27.10 5.16 -1.27
N PRO A 390 26.48 4.17 -1.91
CA PRO A 390 25.37 3.44 -1.32
C PRO A 390 25.73 2.84 0.05
N LEU A 391 24.74 2.65 0.91
CA LEU A 391 24.89 2.00 2.22
C LEU A 391 25.40 0.57 2.03
N GLY A 392 26.34 0.15 2.84
CA GLY A 392 27.03 -1.14 2.74
C GLY A 392 28.31 -1.10 1.90
N ALA A 393 28.53 -0.07 1.09
CA ALA A 393 29.76 0.07 0.31
C ALA A 393 30.98 0.47 1.14
N GLY A 394 30.78 0.95 2.35
CA GLY A 394 31.86 1.27 3.27
C GLY A 394 32.62 2.55 3.00
N VAL A 395 32.06 3.46 2.25
CA VAL A 395 32.66 4.73 1.89
C VAL A 395 31.95 5.88 2.59
N ILE A 396 32.60 6.48 3.56
CA ILE A 396 32.15 7.65 4.32
C ILE A 396 33.21 8.75 4.21
N PRO A 397 32.92 10.04 4.39
CA PRO A 397 31.67 10.66 4.87
C PRO A 397 30.61 10.87 3.80
N TYR A 398 29.41 11.27 4.23
CA TYR A 398 28.35 11.81 3.39
C TYR A 398 28.30 13.33 3.57
N ASP A 399 28.27 14.08 2.48
CA ASP A 399 28.29 15.54 2.53
C ASP A 399 26.86 16.10 2.56
N PRO A 400 26.46 16.88 3.59
CA PRO A 400 25.15 17.48 3.66
C PRO A 400 25.03 18.73 2.78
N VAL A 401 23.85 18.95 2.23
CA VAL A 401 23.49 20.21 1.54
C VAL A 401 22.36 20.88 2.30
N ARG A 402 22.51 22.20 2.52
CA ARG A 402 21.44 23.03 3.07
C ARG A 402 20.77 23.82 1.96
N LEU A 403 19.47 23.59 1.78
CA LEU A 403 18.63 24.19 0.76
C LEU A 403 17.58 25.08 1.41
N LYS A 404 17.65 26.39 1.19
CA LYS A 404 16.54 27.29 1.51
C LYS A 404 15.51 27.25 0.41
N VAL A 405 14.25 27.10 0.80
CA VAL A 405 13.14 26.98 -0.15
C VAL A 405 12.14 28.13 0.05
N PRO A 406 11.61 28.71 -1.04
CA PRO A 406 10.51 29.65 -0.95
C PRO A 406 9.30 29.04 -0.25
N GLU A 407 8.50 29.90 0.37
CA GLU A 407 7.24 29.48 0.95
C GLU A 407 6.32 28.87 -0.12
N GLY A 408 5.70 27.73 0.20
CA GLY A 408 4.84 27.03 -0.73
C GLY A 408 5.57 26.11 -1.70
N SER A 409 6.89 26.02 -1.63
CA SER A 409 7.65 25.06 -2.44
C SER A 409 7.33 23.61 -2.06
N GLY A 410 7.41 22.72 -3.04
CA GLY A 410 7.31 21.28 -2.86
C GLY A 410 8.65 20.58 -3.09
N LEU A 411 9.02 19.65 -2.21
CA LEU A 411 10.13 18.73 -2.41
C LEU A 411 9.58 17.33 -2.68
N VAL A 412 10.04 16.72 -3.78
CA VAL A 412 9.63 15.39 -4.21
C VAL A 412 10.80 14.44 -4.04
N LEU A 413 10.63 13.44 -3.18
CA LEU A 413 11.57 12.33 -3.00
C LEU A 413 10.92 11.07 -3.58
N TYR A 414 11.69 10.21 -4.24
CA TYR A 414 11.14 9.06 -4.94
C TYR A 414 12.19 7.97 -5.13
N THR A 415 11.75 6.72 -5.25
CA THR A 415 12.61 5.58 -5.58
C THR A 415 12.67 5.34 -7.09
N ASP A 416 13.61 4.51 -7.53
CA ASP A 416 13.88 4.27 -8.96
C ASP A 416 12.71 3.61 -9.69
N GLY A 417 11.83 2.86 -8.98
CA GLY A 417 10.64 2.26 -9.56
C GLY A 417 9.65 3.27 -10.17
N LEU A 418 9.75 4.56 -9.81
CA LEU A 418 8.96 5.62 -10.45
C LEU A 418 9.49 5.97 -11.85
N VAL A 419 10.79 5.84 -12.09
CA VAL A 419 11.48 6.27 -13.31
C VAL A 419 12.15 5.11 -14.06
N LYS A 420 12.20 3.92 -13.51
CA LYS A 420 12.84 2.75 -14.10
C LYS A 420 12.09 2.24 -15.32
N SER A 421 12.77 2.09 -16.43
CA SER A 421 12.26 1.56 -17.69
C SER A 421 13.14 0.44 -18.21
N ARG A 422 12.52 -0.56 -18.88
CA ARG A 422 13.27 -1.63 -19.57
C ARG A 422 13.87 -1.21 -20.91
N THR A 423 13.39 -0.08 -21.47
CA THR A 423 13.64 0.28 -22.87
C THR A 423 14.30 1.64 -23.04
N GLU A 424 14.35 2.46 -21.99
CA GLU A 424 14.84 3.84 -22.07
C GLU A 424 15.81 4.14 -20.92
N ASP A 425 16.75 5.04 -21.19
CA ASP A 425 17.78 5.45 -20.23
C ASP A 425 17.18 6.24 -19.07
N MET A 426 17.82 6.15 -17.90
CA MET A 426 17.39 6.80 -16.66
C MET A 426 17.28 8.33 -16.83
N ASP A 427 18.23 8.96 -17.52
CA ASP A 427 18.22 10.42 -17.73
C ASP A 427 16.99 10.89 -18.50
N VAL A 428 16.54 10.10 -19.49
CA VAL A 428 15.32 10.39 -20.26
C VAL A 428 14.09 10.31 -19.35
N GLN A 429 14.05 9.32 -18.45
CA GLN A 429 12.94 9.14 -17.55
C GLN A 429 12.88 10.21 -16.45
N LEU A 430 14.04 10.62 -15.94
CA LEU A 430 14.15 11.73 -15.00
C LEU A 430 13.64 13.03 -15.64
N GLU A 431 14.02 13.30 -16.88
CA GLU A 431 13.53 14.49 -17.60
C GLU A 431 12.02 14.44 -17.86
N ARG A 432 11.44 13.25 -18.11
CA ARG A 432 9.99 13.08 -18.20
C ARG A 432 9.31 13.35 -16.86
N LEU A 433 9.86 12.83 -15.76
CA LEU A 433 9.33 13.11 -14.41
C LEU A 433 9.34 14.62 -14.15
N ARG A 434 10.46 15.29 -14.43
CA ARG A 434 10.59 16.76 -14.30
C ARG A 434 9.55 17.50 -15.14
N THR A 435 9.37 17.09 -16.39
CA THR A 435 8.42 17.72 -17.32
C THR A 435 6.97 17.51 -16.86
N SER A 436 6.64 16.30 -16.37
CA SER A 436 5.31 16.00 -15.82
C SER A 436 5.02 16.82 -14.56
N ALA A 437 6.03 17.05 -13.73
CA ALA A 437 5.91 17.85 -12.51
C ALA A 437 5.68 19.35 -12.81
N LEU A 438 6.17 19.89 -13.93
CA LEU A 438 5.93 21.29 -14.33
C LEU A 438 4.44 21.64 -14.42
N GLY A 439 3.60 20.69 -14.82
CA GLY A 439 2.16 20.89 -14.94
C GLY A 439 1.38 20.88 -13.62
N LEU A 440 2.01 20.46 -12.50
CA LEU A 440 1.29 20.22 -11.25
C LEU A 440 1.31 21.42 -10.29
N GLY A 441 2.31 22.27 -10.34
CA GLY A 441 2.50 23.42 -9.43
C GLY A 441 2.65 23.03 -7.95
N PRO A 442 3.30 23.86 -7.13
CA PRO A 442 3.66 23.50 -5.76
C PRO A 442 2.47 23.43 -4.79
N GLY A 443 1.30 23.99 -5.14
CA GLY A 443 0.12 24.07 -4.27
C GLY A 443 -0.88 22.92 -4.42
N VAL A 444 -0.76 22.05 -5.42
CA VAL A 444 -1.72 20.99 -5.76
C VAL A 444 -0.97 19.65 -5.86
N LEU A 445 -0.16 19.37 -4.86
CA LEU A 445 0.63 18.14 -4.83
C LEU A 445 -0.23 16.99 -4.29
N GLU A 446 -1.07 16.46 -5.15
CA GLU A 446 -1.60 15.12 -4.99
C GLU A 446 -0.52 14.15 -5.49
N ALA A 447 0.16 13.47 -4.57
CA ALA A 447 1.21 12.50 -4.90
C ALA A 447 0.75 11.48 -5.97
N GLY A 448 -0.52 11.06 -5.90
CA GLY A 448 -1.12 10.16 -6.88
C GLY A 448 -1.07 10.69 -8.31
N ARG A 449 -1.16 12.00 -8.54
CA ARG A 449 -1.09 12.57 -9.90
C ARG A 449 0.31 12.46 -10.52
N LEU A 450 1.37 12.55 -9.71
CA LEU A 450 2.74 12.29 -10.19
C LEU A 450 2.94 10.81 -10.53
N LEU A 451 2.34 9.90 -9.75
CA LEU A 451 2.35 8.47 -10.06
C LEU A 451 1.62 8.15 -11.37
N ASP A 452 0.51 8.82 -11.64
CA ASP A 452 -0.26 8.65 -12.88
C ASP A 452 0.49 9.21 -14.10
N CYS A 453 1.27 10.26 -13.91
CA CYS A 453 2.11 10.89 -14.94
C CYS A 453 3.47 10.18 -15.12
N ALA A 454 3.84 9.26 -14.21
CA ALA A 454 5.09 8.54 -14.32
C ALA A 454 5.17 7.73 -15.62
N PRO A 455 6.36 7.63 -16.24
CA PRO A 455 6.54 6.98 -17.54
C PRO A 455 6.12 5.52 -17.58
N ALA A 456 6.15 4.84 -16.45
CA ALA A 456 5.62 3.51 -16.29
C ALA A 456 4.11 3.61 -16.00
N SER A 457 3.26 3.36 -17.02
CA SER A 457 1.83 3.16 -16.77
C SER A 457 1.64 2.13 -15.65
N ALA A 458 0.61 2.29 -14.83
CA ALA A 458 0.32 1.37 -13.72
C ALA A 458 0.28 -0.12 -14.15
N ALA A 459 -0.02 -0.39 -15.43
CA ALA A 459 -0.02 -1.73 -16.02
C ALA A 459 1.37 -2.27 -16.40
N ALA A 460 2.40 -1.41 -16.45
CA ALA A 460 3.75 -1.77 -16.91
C ALA A 460 4.81 -1.64 -15.79
N ARG A 461 4.42 -1.26 -14.57
CA ARG A 461 5.33 -1.10 -13.45
C ARG A 461 5.80 -2.46 -12.95
N PHE A 462 7.07 -2.77 -13.16
CA PHE A 462 7.67 -4.05 -12.72
C PHE A 462 8.43 -3.92 -11.42
N ASP A 463 8.64 -2.72 -10.92
CA ASP A 463 9.26 -2.47 -9.63
C ASP A 463 8.32 -1.70 -8.71
N GLU A 464 8.62 -1.69 -7.43
CA GLU A 464 7.90 -0.87 -6.48
C GLU A 464 8.27 0.59 -6.71
N ALA A 465 7.39 1.49 -6.31
CA ALA A 465 7.68 2.91 -6.34
C ALA A 465 7.20 3.58 -5.07
N VAL A 466 8.08 4.31 -4.43
CA VAL A 466 7.77 5.25 -3.36
C VAL A 466 7.83 6.66 -3.92
N LEU A 467 6.84 7.44 -3.55
CA LEU A 467 6.79 8.87 -3.82
C LEU A 467 6.43 9.59 -2.53
N LEU A 468 7.26 10.53 -2.14
CA LEU A 468 7.05 11.37 -0.98
C LEU A 468 7.09 12.84 -1.41
N VAL A 469 5.95 13.49 -1.33
CA VAL A 469 5.84 14.91 -1.67
C VAL A 469 5.66 15.72 -0.39
N ALA A 470 6.59 16.63 -0.14
CA ALA A 470 6.61 17.49 1.03
C ALA A 470 6.41 18.95 0.61
N ALA A 471 5.23 19.51 0.86
CA ALA A 471 4.90 20.89 0.54
C ALA A 471 5.10 21.80 1.77
N GLY A 472 6.05 22.70 1.71
CA GLY A 472 6.31 23.70 2.74
C GLY A 472 5.17 24.72 2.82
N SER A 473 4.69 24.99 4.03
CA SER A 473 3.81 26.13 4.31
C SER A 473 4.46 26.95 5.43
N ALA A 474 4.30 28.26 5.39
CA ALA A 474 4.79 29.05 6.52
C ALA A 474 4.11 28.59 7.80
N VAL A 475 4.88 28.34 8.83
CA VAL A 475 4.32 28.30 10.18
C VAL A 475 3.82 29.71 10.49
N PRO A 476 2.57 29.87 10.88
CA PRO A 476 2.08 31.18 11.26
C PRO A 476 3.06 31.81 12.26
N ARG A 477 3.53 33.03 11.98
CA ARG A 477 4.40 33.75 12.92
C ARG A 477 3.79 33.90 14.30
N THR A 478 2.49 33.68 14.40
CA THR A 478 1.74 33.58 15.65
C THR A 478 2.12 32.36 16.49
N ASP A 479 2.53 31.27 15.88
CA ASP A 479 2.79 29.97 16.53
C ASP A 479 4.27 29.65 16.75
N LEU A 480 5.16 30.48 16.20
CA LEU A 480 6.60 30.37 16.38
C LEU A 480 7.15 31.71 16.91
N ARG A 481 7.97 31.64 17.95
CA ARG A 481 8.73 32.77 18.48
C ARG A 481 10.18 32.38 18.67
N VAL A 482 11.08 33.28 18.28
CA VAL A 482 12.52 33.12 18.44
C VAL A 482 13.08 34.40 19.02
N TRP A 483 13.90 34.28 20.06
CA TRP A 483 14.57 35.41 20.70
C TRP A 483 16.05 35.09 20.92
N GLU A 484 16.90 36.08 20.72
CA GLU A 484 18.28 36.03 21.15
C GLU A 484 18.36 36.35 22.64
N LEU A 485 19.08 35.53 23.40
CA LEU A 485 19.24 35.71 24.84
C LEU A 485 20.57 36.38 25.18
N PRO A 486 20.62 37.20 26.25
CA PRO A 486 21.88 37.69 26.76
C PRO A 486 22.76 36.52 27.25
N LYS A 487 24.08 36.67 27.12
CA LYS A 487 25.03 35.63 27.54
C LYS A 487 25.53 35.81 28.99
N ASP A 488 24.74 36.46 29.84
CA ASP A 488 25.08 36.75 31.22
C ASP A 488 24.00 36.24 32.21
N GLY A 489 24.20 36.43 33.49
CA GLY A 489 23.30 35.97 34.55
C GLY A 489 21.85 36.45 34.46
N ARG A 490 21.55 37.47 33.61
CA ARG A 490 20.17 37.97 33.39
C ARG A 490 19.39 37.07 32.40
N ALA A 491 20.08 36.20 31.66
CA ALA A 491 19.47 35.38 30.62
C ALA A 491 18.23 34.63 31.11
N ALA A 492 18.32 33.97 32.25
CA ALA A 492 17.22 33.16 32.80
C ALA A 492 15.98 34.05 33.16
N SER A 493 16.22 35.22 33.71
CA SER A 493 15.12 36.15 34.05
C SER A 493 14.46 36.71 32.80
N VAL A 494 15.25 37.09 31.79
CA VAL A 494 14.75 37.52 30.48
C VAL A 494 13.94 36.42 29.80
N ALA A 495 14.47 35.22 29.80
CA ALA A 495 13.83 34.05 29.15
C ALA A 495 12.46 33.74 29.81
N ARG A 496 12.37 33.75 31.14
CA ARG A 496 11.09 33.56 31.84
C ARG A 496 10.05 34.61 31.42
N GLY A 497 10.43 35.89 31.45
CA GLY A 497 9.51 36.97 31.06
C GLY A 497 9.00 36.84 29.60
N LEU A 498 9.88 36.45 28.67
CA LEU A 498 9.52 36.19 27.28
C LEU A 498 8.55 35.01 27.13
N VAL A 499 8.84 33.93 27.84
CA VAL A 499 7.99 32.71 27.81
C VAL A 499 6.62 32.99 28.40
N THR A 500 6.55 33.55 29.60
CA THR A 500 5.28 33.84 30.28
C THR A 500 4.42 34.81 29.48
N GLY A 501 5.05 35.88 28.96
CA GLY A 501 4.33 36.84 28.12
C GLY A 501 3.77 36.20 26.84
N GLN A 502 4.53 35.30 26.22
CA GLN A 502 4.08 34.63 25.01
C GLN A 502 3.01 33.57 25.29
N LEU A 503 3.14 32.81 26.37
CA LEU A 503 2.11 31.85 26.78
C LEU A 503 0.77 32.54 27.10
N SER A 504 0.83 33.67 27.79
CA SER A 504 -0.36 34.48 28.04
C SER A 504 -1.00 34.96 26.72
N ALA A 505 -0.20 35.43 25.77
CA ALA A 505 -0.70 35.83 24.44
C ALA A 505 -1.31 34.68 23.62
N TRP A 506 -0.88 33.47 23.88
CA TRP A 506 -1.42 32.25 23.26
C TRP A 506 -2.61 31.64 24.01
N GLY A 507 -2.98 32.17 25.16
CA GLY A 507 -4.02 31.61 26.01
C GLY A 507 -3.61 30.34 26.76
N LEU A 508 -2.29 30.09 26.88
CA LEU A 508 -1.69 28.93 27.53
C LEU A 508 -1.11 29.26 28.91
N GLY A 509 -1.75 30.19 29.65
CA GLY A 509 -1.26 30.64 30.95
C GLY A 509 -1.10 29.55 32.01
N GLU A 510 -1.85 28.45 31.91
CA GLU A 510 -1.76 27.28 32.78
C GLU A 510 -0.41 26.55 32.67
N LEU A 511 0.30 26.68 31.54
CA LEU A 511 1.62 26.09 31.34
C LEU A 511 2.77 26.99 31.81
N ALA A 512 2.47 28.21 32.26
CA ALA A 512 3.49 29.23 32.58
C ALA A 512 4.48 28.74 33.65
N ASP A 513 3.98 28.26 34.80
CA ASP A 513 4.82 27.84 35.92
C ASP A 513 5.78 26.72 35.54
N VAL A 514 5.31 25.72 34.81
CA VAL A 514 6.15 24.60 34.34
C VAL A 514 7.14 25.09 33.30
N CYS A 515 6.74 25.92 32.36
CA CYS A 515 7.62 26.44 31.32
C CYS A 515 8.67 27.42 31.88
N GLU A 516 8.35 28.21 32.90
CA GLU A 516 9.31 29.06 33.61
C GLU A 516 10.42 28.22 34.28
N LEU A 517 10.04 27.10 34.88
CA LEU A 517 11.01 26.19 35.47
C LEU A 517 11.89 25.53 34.37
N VAL A 518 11.25 25.01 33.33
CA VAL A 518 11.95 24.38 32.21
C VAL A 518 12.94 25.35 31.57
N VAL A 519 12.49 26.56 31.21
CA VAL A 519 13.38 27.54 30.56
C VAL A 519 14.51 27.99 31.48
N SER A 520 14.24 28.12 32.79
CA SER A 520 15.28 28.45 33.77
C SER A 520 16.38 27.41 33.84
N GLU A 521 16.02 26.13 33.83
CA GLU A 521 16.96 25.01 33.86
C GLU A 521 17.74 24.92 32.54
N LEU A 522 17.06 25.01 31.37
CA LEU A 522 17.73 24.98 30.06
C LEU A 522 18.74 26.12 29.91
N VAL A 523 18.33 27.37 30.25
CA VAL A 523 19.21 28.54 30.19
C VAL A 523 20.32 28.44 31.25
N GLY A 524 20.01 27.96 32.44
CA GLY A 524 21.01 27.69 33.49
C GLY A 524 22.09 26.71 33.06
N ASN A 525 21.70 25.66 32.33
CA ASN A 525 22.61 24.68 31.76
C ASN A 525 23.46 25.31 30.65
N ALA A 526 22.89 26.12 29.78
CA ALA A 526 23.61 26.84 28.74
C ALA A 526 24.63 27.83 29.30
N LEU A 527 24.33 28.48 30.42
CA LEU A 527 25.28 29.37 31.12
C LEU A 527 26.42 28.59 31.78
N ARG A 528 26.10 27.46 32.42
CA ARG A 528 27.11 26.67 33.18
C ARG A 528 27.99 25.83 32.27
N TYR A 529 27.45 25.27 31.19
CA TYR A 529 28.11 24.24 30.38
C TYR A 529 28.19 24.59 28.89
N GLY A 530 27.63 25.72 28.44
CA GLY A 530 27.40 26.03 27.05
C GLY A 530 28.01 27.34 26.54
N ASN A 531 28.89 28.00 27.28
CA ASN A 531 29.41 29.36 26.96
C ASN A 531 28.30 30.43 26.86
N GLY A 532 27.18 30.24 27.56
CA GLY A 532 26.00 31.09 27.53
C GLY A 532 24.97 30.69 26.47
N PRO A 533 23.69 31.00 26.72
CA PRO A 533 22.63 30.71 25.77
C PRO A 533 22.75 31.57 24.52
N GLY A 534 22.39 31.01 23.35
CA GLY A 534 22.22 31.73 22.11
C GLY A 534 20.78 32.14 21.90
N ARG A 535 19.97 31.23 21.39
CA ARG A 535 18.56 31.48 21.05
C ARG A 535 17.62 30.70 21.96
N LEU A 536 16.51 31.34 22.31
CA LEU A 536 15.32 30.73 22.86
C LEU A 536 14.27 30.65 21.77
N ARG A 537 13.65 29.46 21.61
CA ARG A 537 12.60 29.23 20.64
C ARG A 537 11.39 28.61 21.35
N LEU A 538 10.21 29.15 21.07
CA LEU A 538 8.94 28.57 21.43
C LEU A 538 8.15 28.21 20.18
N LEU A 539 7.60 27.02 20.15
CA LEU A 539 6.75 26.56 19.07
C LEU A 539 5.44 26.01 19.65
N ARG A 540 4.32 26.56 19.18
CA ARG A 540 2.97 26.07 19.45
C ARG A 540 2.49 25.23 18.28
N GLY A 541 2.30 23.93 18.50
CA GLY A 541 1.69 22.97 17.58
C GLY A 541 0.65 22.15 18.34
N GLU A 542 0.59 20.85 18.10
CA GLU A 542 -0.12 19.91 18.98
C GLU A 542 0.49 19.84 20.38
N ARG A 543 1.72 20.28 20.48
CA ARG A 543 2.50 20.40 21.72
C ARG A 543 3.18 21.76 21.76
N LEU A 544 3.50 22.17 22.96
CA LEU A 544 4.36 23.31 23.19
C LEU A 544 5.80 22.83 23.30
N THR A 545 6.68 23.32 22.42
CA THR A 545 8.11 23.02 22.47
C THR A 545 8.88 24.25 22.91
N VAL A 546 9.76 24.06 23.88
CA VAL A 546 10.72 25.06 24.38
C VAL A 546 12.12 24.60 24.02
N GLU A 547 12.89 25.42 23.31
CA GLU A 547 14.27 25.11 22.91
C GLU A 547 15.23 26.22 23.33
N VAL A 548 16.42 25.82 23.78
CA VAL A 548 17.53 26.73 24.05
C VAL A 548 18.77 26.23 23.32
N SER A 549 19.39 27.09 22.49
CA SER A 549 20.66 26.80 21.84
C SER A 549 21.83 27.38 22.61
N ASP A 550 22.99 26.71 22.57
CA ASP A 550 24.26 27.20 23.07
C ASP A 550 25.43 26.70 22.21
N THR A 551 26.64 27.24 22.45
CA THR A 551 27.85 26.90 21.68
C THR A 551 28.77 25.91 22.40
N GLY A 552 28.29 25.26 23.48
CA GLY A 552 29.07 24.27 24.21
C GLY A 552 29.20 22.94 23.48
N PRO A 553 30.32 22.22 23.64
CA PRO A 553 30.56 20.99 22.90
C PRO A 553 29.85 19.77 23.50
N ASP A 554 29.49 19.82 24.80
CA ASP A 554 29.02 18.64 25.51
C ASP A 554 27.50 18.56 25.56
N LEU A 555 26.93 17.41 25.18
CA LEU A 555 25.51 17.14 25.35
C LEU A 555 25.18 16.93 26.82
N PRO A 556 24.03 17.47 27.29
CA PRO A 556 23.61 17.28 28.67
C PRO A 556 23.26 15.81 28.93
N GLN A 557 23.59 15.31 30.12
CA GLN A 557 23.26 13.97 30.59
C GLN A 557 22.56 14.07 31.94
N ILE A 558 21.56 13.19 32.15
CA ILE A 558 20.94 13.05 33.45
C ILE A 558 22.00 12.44 34.38
N GLN A 559 22.37 13.17 35.43
CA GLN A 559 23.20 12.65 36.50
C GLN A 559 22.33 12.16 37.65
N HIS A 560 22.69 11.07 38.28
CA HIS A 560 22.11 10.68 39.57
C HIS A 560 22.70 11.59 40.64
N ALA A 561 21.96 12.68 40.93
CA ALA A 561 22.33 13.58 42.02
C ALA A 561 21.80 13.01 43.34
N ASP A 562 22.65 12.91 44.35
CA ASP A 562 22.23 12.58 45.70
C ASP A 562 21.40 13.70 46.33
N LEU A 563 20.63 13.38 47.38
CA LEU A 563 19.72 14.35 48.02
C LEU A 563 20.44 15.58 48.58
N SER A 564 21.77 15.52 48.73
CA SER A 564 22.65 16.58 49.23
C SER A 564 23.27 17.47 48.15
N ASP A 565 23.16 17.12 46.86
CA ASP A 565 23.82 17.86 45.80
C ASP A 565 23.00 19.11 45.40
N GLU A 566 23.62 20.29 45.42
CA GLU A 566 23.03 21.54 44.98
C GLU A 566 22.91 21.65 43.45
N GLY A 567 23.48 20.72 42.65
CA GLY A 567 23.52 20.69 41.21
C GLY A 567 23.06 19.34 40.63
N GLY A 568 22.70 19.32 39.34
CA GLY A 568 22.41 18.07 38.59
C GLY A 568 20.94 17.64 38.56
N ARG A 569 20.03 18.33 39.29
CA ARG A 569 18.58 17.99 39.34
C ARG A 569 17.76 18.59 38.21
N GLY A 570 18.27 19.58 37.47
CA GLY A 570 17.53 20.32 36.48
C GLY A 570 16.95 19.44 35.38
N LEU A 571 17.76 18.53 34.79
CA LEU A 571 17.30 17.59 33.79
C LEU A 571 16.38 16.50 34.34
N GLN A 572 16.53 16.11 35.62
CA GLN A 572 15.58 15.21 36.29
C GLN A 572 14.20 15.86 36.42
N LEU A 573 14.16 17.15 36.80
CA LEU A 573 12.92 17.91 36.88
C LEU A 573 12.26 18.05 35.49
N ILE A 574 13.04 18.37 34.45
CA ILE A 574 12.54 18.42 33.08
C ILE A 574 11.96 17.07 32.67
N ASN A 575 12.65 15.98 32.98
CA ASN A 575 12.19 14.61 32.67
C ASN A 575 10.91 14.22 33.41
N MET A 576 10.66 14.77 34.59
CA MET A 576 9.45 14.51 35.37
C MET A 576 8.27 15.38 34.94
N LEU A 577 8.52 16.63 34.54
CA LEU A 577 7.50 17.61 34.25
C LEU A 577 7.11 17.67 32.77
N CYS A 578 8.00 17.26 31.88
CA CYS A 578 7.79 17.31 30.44
C CYS A 578 7.39 15.93 29.90
N ARG A 579 6.62 15.94 28.81
CA ARG A 579 6.31 14.71 28.08
C ARG A 579 7.57 14.04 27.52
N SER A 580 8.43 14.86 26.94
CA SER A 580 9.70 14.46 26.35
C SER A 580 10.70 15.63 26.42
N TRP A 581 11.97 15.31 26.39
CA TRP A 581 13.05 16.26 26.25
C TRP A 581 14.23 15.59 25.54
N GLY A 582 15.13 16.39 25.02
CA GLY A 582 16.33 15.87 24.38
C GLY A 582 17.33 16.96 24.05
N SER A 583 18.40 16.54 23.39
CA SER A 583 19.45 17.46 22.95
C SER A 583 20.09 16.97 21.65
N CYS A 584 20.46 17.88 20.79
CA CYS A 584 21.19 17.57 19.57
C CYS A 584 22.40 18.49 19.38
N ARG A 585 23.38 18.01 18.65
CA ARG A 585 24.52 18.83 18.19
C ARG A 585 24.11 19.58 16.92
N THR A 586 24.52 20.84 16.83
CA THR A 586 24.42 21.66 15.63
C THR A 586 25.82 22.03 15.14
N ASP A 587 25.93 22.61 13.96
CA ASP A 587 27.23 23.08 13.40
C ASP A 587 27.93 24.09 14.31
N THR A 588 27.17 24.83 15.12
CA THR A 588 27.68 25.90 15.98
C THR A 588 27.64 25.60 17.47
N GLY A 589 27.21 24.39 17.87
CA GLY A 589 27.06 24.03 19.28
C GLY A 589 26.05 22.92 19.52
N LYS A 590 25.04 23.20 20.35
CA LYS A 590 23.93 22.28 20.62
C LYS A 590 22.60 23.00 20.84
N VAL A 591 21.52 22.25 20.71
CA VAL A 591 20.16 22.64 21.12
C VAL A 591 19.68 21.67 22.18
N VAL A 592 19.08 22.16 23.24
CA VAL A 592 18.37 21.38 24.25
C VAL A 592 16.91 21.81 24.22
N TRP A 593 16.00 20.84 24.19
CA TRP A 593 14.57 21.09 24.03
C TRP A 593 13.74 20.29 25.03
N ALA A 594 12.53 20.77 25.28
CA ALA A 594 11.52 20.09 26.09
C ALA A 594 10.13 20.31 25.49
N GLU A 595 9.26 19.30 25.57
CA GLU A 595 7.90 19.32 25.04
C GLU A 595 6.86 19.14 26.15
N GLN A 596 5.80 19.93 26.07
CA GLN A 596 4.63 19.88 26.94
C GLN A 596 3.37 19.57 26.14
N ASN A 597 2.44 18.80 26.71
CA ASN A 597 1.12 18.66 26.12
C ASN A 597 0.35 19.98 26.31
N ILE A 598 -0.29 20.45 25.25
CA ILE A 598 -1.29 21.50 25.33
C ILE A 598 -2.61 20.78 25.61
N ALA A 599 -3.22 21.03 26.76
CA ALA A 599 -4.58 20.58 27.00
C ALA A 599 -5.50 21.34 26.03
N LEU A 600 -6.16 20.61 25.13
CA LEU A 600 -7.17 21.14 24.21
C LEU A 600 -8.49 21.27 24.94
#